data_4b2100e4ef2616ca288eae70517d6e47
#
_entry.id   4b2100e4ef2616ca288eae70517d6e47
#
_cell.length_a   1.000
_cell.length_b   1.000
_cell.length_c   1.000
_cell.angle_alpha   90.00
_cell.angle_beta   90.00
_cell.angle_gamma   90.00
#
_symmetry.space_group_name_H-M   'P 1'
#
loop_
_entity.id
_entity.type
_entity.pdbx_description
1 polymer ?
#
loop_
_entity_poly.entity_id
_entity_poly.type
_entity_poly.pdbx_seq_one_letter_code
_entity_poly.pdbx_strand_id
1 'polypeptide(L)' 'MADFLEFDGGFAPDIDTMDRKELQACLKEARERIADLDEREPVDMNSEEYEAWGECHEELENLADEIVERLEEMA' A
#
# COMPACT_ATOMS: atom_id res chain seq x y z
N MET A 1 2.05 8.81 -15.81
CA MET A 1 2.86 9.88 -15.56
C MET A 1 3.72 9.76 -14.34
N ALA A 2 4.53 10.76 -14.12
CA ALA A 2 5.43 10.77 -13.00
C ALA A 2 4.71 10.64 -11.66
N ASP A 3 3.48 11.07 -11.61
CA ASP A 3 2.71 11.02 -10.36
C ASP A 3 2.65 9.64 -9.75
N PHE A 4 2.51 8.64 -10.60
CA PHE A 4 2.36 7.28 -10.13
C PHE A 4 3.65 6.80 -9.47
N LEU A 5 4.77 7.12 -10.09
CA LEU A 5 6.08 6.73 -9.56
C LEU A 5 6.41 7.49 -8.28
N GLU A 6 6.07 8.77 -8.26
CA GLU A 6 6.31 9.58 -7.06
C GLU A 6 5.50 9.08 -5.89
N PHE A 7 4.26 8.68 -6.17
CA PHE A 7 3.41 8.13 -5.14
C PHE A 7 4.06 6.90 -4.52
N ASP A 8 4.57 6.02 -5.36
CA ASP A 8 5.19 4.80 -4.90
C ASP A 8 6.40 5.09 -4.02
N GLY A 9 7.23 6.03 -4.46
CA GLY A 9 8.42 6.38 -3.71
C GLY A 9 8.13 7.13 -2.43
N GLY A 10 6.94 7.74 -2.33
CA GLY A 10 6.60 8.54 -1.18
C GLY A 10 6.01 7.76 -0.01
N PHE A 11 5.66 6.50 -0.21
CA PHE A 11 5.03 5.72 0.84
C PHE A 11 5.83 4.45 1.10
N ALA A 12 6.82 4.58 1.96
CA ALA A 12 7.66 3.45 2.34
C ALA A 12 7.94 3.54 3.84
N PRO A 13 6.94 3.28 4.67
CA PRO A 13 7.10 3.43 6.11
C PRO A 13 8.03 2.36 6.69
N ASP A 14 8.74 2.76 7.74
CA ASP A 14 9.60 1.84 8.46
C ASP A 14 8.81 1.25 9.63
N ILE A 15 8.14 0.14 9.38
CA ILE A 15 7.25 -0.43 10.38
C ILE A 15 8.01 -1.03 11.55
N ASP A 16 9.31 -1.26 11.40
CA ASP A 16 10.10 -1.81 12.50
C ASP A 16 10.26 -0.85 13.66
N THR A 17 10.20 0.45 13.37
CA THR A 17 10.38 1.47 14.39
C THR A 17 9.08 2.07 14.89
N MET A 18 7.95 1.60 14.37
CA MET A 18 6.65 2.15 14.73
C MET A 18 6.09 1.49 15.96
N ASP A 19 5.44 2.30 16.81
CA ASP A 19 4.70 1.73 17.93
C ASP A 19 3.32 1.30 17.45
N ARG A 20 2.53 0.77 18.38
CA ARG A 20 1.22 0.20 18.04
C ARG A 20 0.30 1.23 17.40
N LYS A 21 0.31 2.44 17.94
CA LYS A 21 -0.57 3.49 17.46
C LYS A 21 -0.17 3.91 16.04
N GLU A 22 1.11 4.01 15.80
CA GLU A 22 1.60 4.36 14.49
C GLU A 22 1.31 3.27 13.47
N LEU A 23 1.43 2.03 13.89
CA LEU A 23 1.10 0.92 13.01
C LEU A 23 -0.37 0.93 12.62
N GLN A 24 -1.25 1.21 13.58
CA GLN A 24 -2.67 1.29 13.27
C GLN A 24 -2.98 2.39 12.28
N ALA A 25 -2.34 3.54 12.45
CA ALA A 25 -2.54 4.65 11.53
C ALA A 25 -2.01 4.30 10.15
N CYS A 26 -0.86 3.64 10.10
CA CYS A 26 -0.26 3.23 8.84
C CYS A 26 -1.13 2.21 8.12
N LEU A 27 -1.70 1.27 8.87
CA LEU A 27 -2.58 0.27 8.30
C LEU A 27 -3.81 0.92 7.68
N LYS A 28 -4.38 1.88 8.38
CA LYS A 28 -5.54 2.59 7.86
C LYS A 28 -5.20 3.28 6.55
N GLU A 29 -4.07 3.95 6.53
CA GLU A 29 -3.66 4.65 5.31
C GLU A 29 -3.41 3.68 4.17
N ALA A 30 -2.76 2.55 4.45
CA ALA A 30 -2.52 1.55 3.41
C ALA A 30 -3.83 1.06 2.82
N ARG A 31 -4.82 0.79 3.68
CA ARG A 31 -6.10 0.32 3.21
C ARG A 31 -6.83 1.36 2.38
N GLU A 32 -6.70 2.61 2.76
CA GLU A 32 -7.31 3.69 1.99
C GLU A 32 -6.68 3.79 0.61
N ARG A 33 -5.38 3.62 0.53
CA ARG A 33 -4.69 3.65 -0.74
C ARG A 33 -5.08 2.46 -1.62
N ILE A 34 -5.27 1.30 -1.02
CA ILE A 34 -5.72 0.13 -1.77
C ILE A 34 -7.12 0.38 -2.33
N ALA A 35 -8.01 0.94 -1.52
CA ALA A 35 -9.36 1.24 -1.99
C ALA A 35 -9.33 2.25 -3.14
N ASP A 36 -8.44 3.24 -3.04
CA ASP A 36 -8.30 4.22 -4.10
C ASP A 36 -7.81 3.57 -5.39
N LEU A 37 -6.87 2.64 -5.26
CA LEU A 37 -6.37 1.92 -6.42
C LEU A 37 -7.46 1.06 -7.04
N ASP A 38 -8.29 0.43 -6.22
CA ASP A 38 -9.40 -0.37 -6.73
C ASP A 38 -10.32 0.46 -7.62
N GLU A 39 -10.55 1.71 -7.24
CA GLU A 39 -11.39 2.59 -8.04
C GLU A 39 -10.72 3.03 -9.32
N ARG A 40 -9.40 2.97 -9.36
CA ARG A 40 -8.62 3.43 -10.50
C ARG A 40 -8.12 2.30 -11.37
N GLU A 41 -8.68 1.14 -11.22
CA GLU A 41 -8.22 -0.02 -11.99
C GLU A 41 -8.30 0.27 -13.48
N PRO A 42 -7.18 0.13 -14.22
CA PRO A 42 -7.21 0.38 -15.66
C PRO A 42 -8.09 -0.62 -16.38
N VAL A 43 -8.69 -0.16 -17.46
CA VAL A 43 -9.61 -1.01 -18.24
C VAL A 43 -8.83 -1.98 -19.10
N ASP A 44 -7.66 -1.58 -19.57
CA ASP A 44 -6.88 -2.37 -20.51
C ASP A 44 -5.87 -3.23 -19.75
N MET A 45 -6.17 -4.51 -19.66
CA MET A 45 -5.33 -5.43 -18.89
C MET A 45 -3.97 -5.67 -19.53
N ASN A 46 -3.79 -5.28 -20.79
CA ASN A 46 -2.53 -5.48 -21.49
C ASN A 46 -1.66 -4.23 -21.49
N SER A 47 -2.08 -3.18 -20.82
CA SER A 47 -1.32 -1.93 -20.81
C SER A 47 -0.26 -1.95 -19.72
N GLU A 48 0.76 -1.12 -19.90
CA GLU A 48 1.78 -0.93 -18.89
C GLU A 48 1.18 -0.31 -17.63
N GLU A 49 0.15 0.50 -17.83
CA GLU A 49 -0.56 1.10 -16.73
C GLU A 49 -1.15 0.04 -15.81
N TYR A 50 -1.71 -0.99 -16.40
CA TYR A 50 -2.31 -2.06 -15.62
C TYR A 50 -1.24 -2.80 -14.81
N GLU A 51 -0.09 -3.04 -15.42
CA GLU A 51 0.99 -3.71 -14.71
C GLU A 51 1.48 -2.88 -13.52
N ALA A 52 1.66 -1.59 -13.75
CA ALA A 52 2.10 -0.71 -12.67
C ALA A 52 1.05 -0.64 -11.57
N TRP A 53 -0.20 -0.58 -11.95
CA TRP A 53 -1.30 -0.58 -10.99
C TRP A 53 -1.27 -1.85 -10.13
N GLY A 54 -1.08 -2.99 -10.79
CA GLY A 54 -1.07 -4.26 -10.09
C GLY A 54 0.08 -4.37 -9.11
N GLU A 55 1.25 -3.88 -9.50
CA GLU A 55 2.40 -3.90 -8.60
C GLU A 55 2.19 -3.03 -7.38
N CYS A 56 1.64 -1.84 -7.58
CA CYS A 56 1.35 -0.96 -6.45
C CYS A 56 0.32 -1.58 -5.52
N HIS A 57 -0.70 -2.19 -6.10
CA HIS A 57 -1.74 -2.83 -5.32
C HIS A 57 -1.15 -3.96 -4.48
N GLU A 58 -0.32 -4.76 -5.10
CA GLU A 58 0.28 -5.90 -4.40
C GLU A 58 1.19 -5.44 -3.27
N GLU A 59 2.00 -4.41 -3.53
CA GLU A 59 2.90 -3.92 -2.51
C GLU A 59 2.14 -3.37 -1.30
N LEU A 60 1.05 -2.67 -1.56
CA LEU A 60 0.25 -2.12 -0.47
C LEU A 60 -0.42 -3.24 0.32
N GLU A 61 -0.89 -4.27 -0.37
CA GLU A 61 -1.48 -5.41 0.33
C GLU A 61 -0.46 -6.13 1.19
N ASN A 62 0.75 -6.31 0.67
CA ASN A 62 1.81 -6.94 1.44
C ASN A 62 2.16 -6.11 2.66
N LEU A 63 2.22 -4.80 2.49
CA LEU A 63 2.50 -3.92 3.60
C LEU A 63 1.42 -4.01 4.67
N ALA A 64 0.16 -4.01 4.24
CA ALA A 64 -0.95 -4.12 5.19
C ALA A 64 -0.87 -5.43 5.95
N ASP A 65 -0.55 -6.53 5.28
CA ASP A 65 -0.39 -7.82 5.93
C ASP A 65 0.71 -7.79 6.97
N GLU A 66 1.84 -7.20 6.62
CA GLU A 66 2.95 -7.11 7.56
C GLU A 66 2.58 -6.30 8.79
N ILE A 67 1.86 -5.21 8.58
CA ILE A 67 1.44 -4.38 9.70
C ILE A 67 0.50 -5.16 10.62
N VAL A 68 -0.42 -5.91 10.03
CA VAL A 68 -1.34 -6.73 10.83
C VAL A 68 -0.57 -7.75 11.66
N GLU A 69 0.41 -8.40 11.05
CA GLU A 69 1.22 -9.37 11.78
C GLU A 69 1.95 -8.73 12.94
N ARG A 70 2.50 -7.55 12.72
CA ARG A 70 3.19 -6.84 13.81
C ARG A 70 2.25 -6.48 14.93
N LEU A 71 1.05 -6.03 14.56
CA LEU A 71 0.06 -5.69 15.59
C LEU A 71 -0.34 -6.90 16.39
N GLU A 72 -0.45 -8.05 15.74
CA GLU A 72 -0.78 -9.28 16.44
C GLU A 72 0.32 -9.69 17.39
N GLU A 73 1.57 -9.48 17.02
CA GLU A 73 2.68 -9.80 17.90
C GLU A 73 2.72 -8.91 19.13
N MET A 74 2.21 -7.70 19.00
CA MET A 74 2.17 -6.75 20.10
C MET A 74 0.98 -6.96 21.04
N ALA A 75 0.01 -7.72 20.60
CA ALA A 75 -1.24 -7.87 21.34
C ALA A 75 -1.07 -8.67 22.64
#